data_2281f845c0c5e93a38791126ce9c520e
#
_entry.id   2281f845c0c5e93a38791126ce9c520e
#
_cell.length_a   1.000
_cell.length_b   1.000
_cell.length_c   1.000
_cell.angle_alpha   90.00
_cell.angle_beta   90.00
_cell.angle_gamma   90.00
#
_symmetry.space_group_name_H-M   'P 1'
#
loop_
_entity.id
_entity.type
_entity.pdbx_description
1 polymer ?
#
loop_
_entity_poly.entity_id
_entity_poly.type
_entity_poly.pdbx_seq_one_letter_code
_entity_poly.pdbx_strand_id
1 'polypeptide(L)'
;MNNTKISRRSFLAAAGIAGAAAALTACGSSASSTASSVAGSAAASSEATGRSMELIVFAAASLTETLTAIGEIYSAENPGVTFSFNFDSSGTLKTQIQEGADCDLFISAGQKQMNQLDSTASADVNTEGLDFVDSDSRVDLLENKVVLCVPENGDKGIDSFDSLAEHLKAGDILFCMGNSDVPVGQYTQKILAYYQLDEAALAAAGVITYGSNVKEVTTQVTEGSVDAGVVYCTDAYSAGLTPVDEATKEMCGQVIYPAAVLKAAPNAEVAKEFLAYLQTDKAMTVFEGVGFSAV
;
A
#
# COMPACT_ATOMS: atom_id res chain seq x y z
N MET A 1 -28.94 1.85 41.96
CA MET A 1 -30.12 2.59 41.53
C MET A 1 -29.61 3.72 40.62
N ASN A 2 -29.79 3.83 39.37
CA ASN A 2 -30.66 3.37 38.33
C ASN A 2 -29.87 3.10 37.04
N ASN A 3 -30.07 1.95 36.46
CA ASN A 3 -29.74 1.63 35.08
C ASN A 3 -30.64 2.41 34.13
N THR A 4 -30.09 3.08 33.13
CA THR A 4 -30.84 3.48 31.95
C THR A 4 -30.14 2.97 30.69
N LYS A 5 -30.65 1.84 30.19
CA LYS A 5 -30.34 1.30 28.86
C LYS A 5 -31.01 2.20 27.83
N ILE A 6 -30.25 2.73 26.88
CA ILE A 6 -30.79 3.39 25.70
C ILE A 6 -30.85 2.36 24.56
N SER A 7 -32.07 2.06 24.18
CA SER A 7 -32.47 1.12 23.12
C SER A 7 -32.27 1.75 21.74
N ARG A 8 -31.66 0.96 20.85
CA ARG A 8 -31.67 1.20 19.39
C ARG A 8 -33.04 0.80 18.85
N ARG A 9 -33.82 1.71 18.31
CA ARG A 9 -34.82 1.46 17.26
C ARG A 9 -35.45 2.74 16.72
N SER A 10 -35.59 2.75 15.37
CA SER A 10 -36.57 3.47 14.57
C SER A 10 -36.23 4.90 14.13
N PHE A 11 -35.85 5.00 12.84
CA PHE A 11 -36.37 6.00 11.93
C PHE A 11 -36.64 5.36 10.57
N LEU A 12 -37.88 4.96 10.39
CA LEU A 12 -38.53 4.66 9.11
C LEU A 12 -39.81 5.48 9.07
N ALA A 13 -39.99 6.30 8.03
CA ALA A 13 -41.26 6.75 7.42
C ALA A 13 -40.94 7.99 6.55
N ALA A 14 -41.02 7.96 5.21
CA ALA A 14 -42.14 7.82 4.32
C ALA A 14 -42.89 9.14 4.07
N ALA A 15 -42.84 9.60 2.83
CA ALA A 15 -43.86 10.34 2.05
C ALA A 15 -43.23 10.63 0.68
N GLY A 16 -43.66 10.23 -0.48
CA GLY A 16 -44.98 9.91 -1.02
C GLY A 16 -45.63 11.14 -1.69
N ILE A 17 -45.95 11.05 -2.98
CA ILE A 17 -46.89 11.77 -3.87
C ILE A 17 -46.21 12.20 -5.17
N ALA A 18 -46.40 11.58 -6.34
CA ALA A 18 -47.51 11.38 -7.21
C ALA A 18 -47.74 12.52 -8.24
N GLY A 19 -47.88 12.11 -9.52
CA GLY A 19 -48.60 12.77 -10.59
C GLY A 19 -47.72 13.41 -11.68
N ALA A 20 -47.96 13.26 -12.98
CA ALA A 20 -49.04 12.73 -13.75
C ALA A 20 -48.55 12.49 -15.19
N ALA A 21 -49.22 11.58 -15.88
CA ALA A 21 -49.04 11.24 -17.28
C ALA A 21 -49.64 12.30 -18.23
N ALA A 22 -49.05 12.43 -19.42
CA ALA A 22 -49.79 12.84 -20.60
C ALA A 22 -49.19 12.17 -21.84
N ALA A 23 -49.99 11.27 -22.41
CA ALA A 23 -49.82 10.70 -23.72
C ALA A 23 -50.48 11.63 -24.76
N LEU A 24 -49.86 11.77 -25.93
CA LEU A 24 -50.58 12.12 -27.16
C LEU A 24 -49.94 11.44 -28.36
N THR A 25 -50.72 10.60 -28.94
CA THR A 25 -50.63 9.93 -30.24
C THR A 25 -50.81 10.90 -31.38
N ALA A 26 -50.13 10.66 -32.51
CA ALA A 26 -50.75 10.80 -33.83
C ALA A 26 -49.87 10.15 -34.91
N CYS A 27 -50.56 9.38 -35.70
CA CYS A 27 -50.20 8.67 -36.92
C CYS A 27 -49.87 9.56 -38.09
N GLY A 28 -49.20 8.98 -39.12
CA GLY A 28 -49.40 9.43 -40.48
C GLY A 28 -48.30 9.06 -41.47
N SER A 29 -48.41 7.88 -42.10
CA SER A 29 -48.29 7.54 -43.53
C SER A 29 -47.07 7.92 -44.40
N SER A 30 -46.45 6.86 -44.86
CA SER A 30 -46.02 6.44 -46.21
C SER A 30 -45.75 7.51 -47.29
N ALA A 31 -44.53 7.43 -47.90
CA ALA A 31 -44.35 7.22 -49.35
C ALA A 31 -42.85 7.03 -49.72
N SER A 32 -42.65 6.02 -50.37
CA SER A 32 -41.76 5.47 -51.40
C SER A 32 -40.74 6.35 -52.14
N SER A 33 -39.62 5.70 -52.41
CA SER A 33 -38.71 5.73 -53.60
C SER A 33 -37.62 6.80 -53.64
N THR A 34 -36.38 6.49 -53.77
CA THR A 34 -35.58 5.91 -54.86
C THR A 34 -34.08 5.92 -54.47
N ALA A 35 -33.40 4.92 -54.95
CA ALA A 35 -31.97 4.70 -54.77
C ALA A 35 -31.07 5.78 -55.38
N SER A 36 -29.97 6.07 -54.70
CA SER A 36 -28.71 6.45 -55.35
C SER A 36 -27.54 6.09 -54.47
N SER A 37 -26.76 5.18 -54.96
CA SER A 37 -25.50 4.70 -54.42
C SER A 37 -24.44 5.81 -54.52
N VAL A 38 -23.85 6.17 -53.38
CA VAL A 38 -22.52 6.81 -53.35
C VAL A 38 -21.72 6.06 -52.30
N ALA A 39 -20.67 5.40 -52.77
CA ALA A 39 -19.67 4.79 -51.92
C ALA A 39 -18.91 5.89 -51.20
N GLY A 40 -19.22 6.07 -49.93
CA GLY A 40 -18.47 6.89 -49.01
C GLY A 40 -17.70 5.98 -48.06
N SER A 41 -16.37 6.04 -48.16
CA SER A 41 -15.42 5.41 -47.29
C SER A 41 -15.80 5.72 -45.83
N ALA A 42 -16.39 4.80 -45.12
CA ALA A 42 -16.57 4.90 -43.68
C ALA A 42 -15.20 4.65 -43.04
N ALA A 43 -14.53 5.72 -42.67
CA ALA A 43 -13.51 5.67 -41.64
C ALA A 43 -14.24 5.16 -40.38
N ALA A 44 -13.95 3.95 -39.98
CA ALA A 44 -14.37 3.42 -38.70
C ALA A 44 -13.61 4.22 -37.65
N SER A 45 -14.24 5.30 -37.16
CA SER A 45 -13.91 5.82 -35.85
C SER A 45 -14.36 4.72 -34.85
N SER A 46 -13.41 3.95 -34.36
CA SER A 46 -13.65 3.17 -33.15
C SER A 46 -13.95 4.16 -32.02
N GLU A 47 -15.22 4.44 -31.78
CA GLU A 47 -15.65 4.92 -30.50
C GLU A 47 -15.28 3.85 -29.50
N ALA A 48 -14.14 4.02 -28.83
CA ALA A 48 -13.83 3.33 -27.60
C ALA A 48 -14.94 3.75 -26.63
N THR A 49 -15.96 2.88 -26.49
CA THR A 49 -16.92 2.96 -25.39
C THR A 49 -16.09 2.80 -24.12
N GLY A 50 -15.70 3.94 -23.55
CA GLY A 50 -14.85 4.03 -22.37
C GLY A 50 -15.57 3.41 -21.18
N ARG A 51 -15.34 2.11 -20.96
CA ARG A 51 -15.65 1.45 -19.70
C ARG A 51 -14.56 1.92 -18.76
N SER A 52 -14.89 2.77 -17.81
CA SER A 52 -13.99 3.13 -16.72
C SER A 52 -13.66 1.85 -15.96
N MET A 53 -12.39 1.50 -15.88
CA MET A 53 -11.90 0.36 -15.08
C MET A 53 -11.20 0.93 -13.84
N GLU A 54 -11.65 0.49 -12.66
CA GLU A 54 -11.03 0.81 -11.40
C GLU A 54 -10.06 -0.31 -11.02
N LEU A 55 -8.76 0.02 -10.97
CA LEU A 55 -7.72 -0.90 -10.56
C LEU A 55 -7.51 -0.82 -9.04
N ILE A 56 -7.71 -1.94 -8.36
CA ILE A 56 -7.59 -2.03 -6.90
C ILE A 56 -6.17 -2.46 -6.56
N VAL A 57 -5.41 -1.56 -5.96
CA VAL A 57 -3.99 -1.78 -5.62
C VAL A 57 -3.81 -1.76 -4.10
N PHE A 58 -3.38 -2.88 -3.55
CA PHE A 58 -2.96 -2.98 -2.16
C PHE A 58 -1.45 -2.79 -2.10
N ALA A 59 -0.98 -1.77 -1.41
CA ALA A 59 0.43 -1.44 -1.35
C ALA A 59 0.89 -1.03 0.04
N ALA A 60 2.13 -1.37 0.36
CA ALA A 60 2.74 -0.97 1.62
C ALA A 60 2.64 0.54 1.83
N ALA A 61 2.37 0.98 3.06
CA ALA A 61 2.16 2.38 3.44
C ALA A 61 3.31 3.32 3.03
N SER A 62 4.54 2.81 2.96
CA SER A 62 5.72 3.54 2.46
C SER A 62 5.66 3.94 0.98
N LEU A 63 4.71 3.38 0.21
CA LEU A 63 4.51 3.68 -1.21
C LEU A 63 3.41 4.71 -1.46
N THR A 64 2.77 5.24 -0.41
CA THR A 64 1.59 6.10 -0.53
C THR A 64 1.82 7.27 -1.48
N GLU A 65 2.87 8.05 -1.28
CA GLU A 65 3.15 9.26 -2.05
C GLU A 65 3.53 8.93 -3.50
N THR A 66 4.41 7.94 -3.68
CA THR A 66 4.91 7.56 -5.01
C THR A 66 3.85 6.92 -5.88
N LEU A 67 3.09 5.95 -5.35
CA LEU A 67 2.05 5.28 -6.13
C LEU A 67 0.86 6.20 -6.41
N THR A 68 0.53 7.13 -5.51
CA THR A 68 -0.48 8.15 -5.80
C THR A 68 -0.06 9.02 -6.99
N ALA A 69 1.18 9.53 -6.98
CA ALA A 69 1.71 10.32 -8.09
C ALA A 69 1.81 9.52 -9.40
N ILE A 70 2.28 8.26 -9.34
CA ILE A 70 2.38 7.39 -10.53
C ILE A 70 0.98 7.05 -11.06
N GLY A 71 0.00 6.80 -10.19
CA GLY A 71 -1.38 6.53 -10.57
C GLY A 71 -2.03 7.71 -11.32
N GLU A 72 -1.78 8.96 -10.87
CA GLU A 72 -2.23 10.17 -11.57
C GLU A 72 -1.60 10.28 -12.98
N ILE A 73 -0.28 10.01 -13.07
CA ILE A 73 0.42 10.04 -14.36
C ILE A 73 -0.13 8.95 -15.29
N TYR A 74 -0.30 7.73 -14.80
CA TYR A 74 -0.80 6.60 -15.58
C TYR A 74 -2.24 6.84 -16.07
N SER A 75 -3.13 7.34 -15.20
CA SER A 75 -4.52 7.67 -15.56
C SER A 75 -4.60 8.76 -16.63
N ALA A 76 -3.69 9.73 -16.61
CA ALA A 76 -3.63 10.77 -17.66
C ALA A 76 -3.21 10.20 -19.02
N GLU A 77 -2.36 9.16 -19.03
CA GLU A 77 -1.91 8.48 -20.27
C GLU A 77 -2.87 7.39 -20.74
N ASN A 78 -3.66 6.82 -19.82
CA ASN A 78 -4.63 5.76 -20.07
C ASN A 78 -6.04 6.20 -19.66
N PRO A 79 -6.71 7.05 -20.44
CA PRO A 79 -8.04 7.55 -20.14
C PRO A 79 -9.02 6.37 -19.99
N GLY A 80 -9.65 6.25 -18.84
CA GLY A 80 -10.56 5.15 -18.50
C GLY A 80 -10.01 4.20 -17.43
N VAL A 81 -8.74 4.32 -17.05
CA VAL A 81 -8.20 3.62 -15.87
C VAL A 81 -8.17 4.57 -14.67
N THR A 82 -8.79 4.16 -13.59
CA THR A 82 -8.77 4.84 -12.30
C THR A 82 -8.20 3.90 -11.24
N PHE A 83 -7.79 4.43 -10.10
CA PHE A 83 -7.18 3.64 -9.03
C PHE A 83 -7.98 3.73 -7.75
N SER A 84 -8.10 2.58 -7.08
CA SER A 84 -8.49 2.45 -5.68
C SER A 84 -7.29 1.92 -4.92
N PHE A 85 -6.56 2.80 -4.25
CA PHE A 85 -5.40 2.41 -3.44
C PHE A 85 -5.82 2.08 -2.02
N ASN A 86 -5.30 0.97 -1.49
CA ASN A 86 -5.36 0.62 -0.07
C ASN A 86 -3.93 0.56 0.46
N PHE A 87 -3.57 1.56 1.25
CA PHE A 87 -2.23 1.69 1.84
C PHE A 87 -2.26 1.32 3.32
N ASP A 88 -1.54 0.26 3.68
CA ASP A 88 -1.37 -0.17 5.07
C ASP A 88 -0.10 -1.00 5.22
N SER A 89 0.12 -1.59 6.41
CA SER A 89 1.20 -2.56 6.57
C SER A 89 0.97 -3.76 5.65
N SER A 90 2.05 -4.31 5.10
CA SER A 90 1.93 -5.48 4.23
C SER A 90 1.32 -6.69 4.95
N GLY A 91 1.44 -6.78 6.27
CA GLY A 91 0.79 -7.80 7.08
C GLY A 91 -0.73 -7.63 7.13
N THR A 92 -1.21 -6.42 7.37
CA THR A 92 -2.64 -6.08 7.33
C THR A 92 -3.24 -6.37 5.95
N LEU A 93 -2.56 -5.92 4.89
CA LEU A 93 -3.01 -6.13 3.50
C LEU A 93 -3.07 -7.62 3.14
N LYS A 94 -2.04 -8.39 3.55
CA LYS A 94 -2.03 -9.86 3.41
C LYS A 94 -3.27 -10.47 4.06
N THR A 95 -3.59 -10.06 5.28
CA THR A 95 -4.77 -10.58 6.01
C THR A 95 -6.07 -10.24 5.29
N GLN A 96 -6.21 -9.02 4.78
CA GLN A 96 -7.38 -8.62 3.99
C GLN A 96 -7.53 -9.46 2.71
N ILE A 97 -6.43 -9.76 2.01
CA ILE A 97 -6.43 -10.66 0.84
C ILE A 97 -6.89 -12.06 1.25
N GLN A 98 -6.39 -12.60 2.36
CA GLN A 98 -6.81 -13.91 2.88
C GLN A 98 -8.29 -13.94 3.27
N GLU A 99 -8.83 -12.84 3.75
CA GLU A 99 -10.25 -12.68 4.11
C GLU A 99 -11.16 -12.44 2.88
N GLY A 100 -10.58 -12.39 1.67
CA GLY A 100 -11.30 -12.30 0.41
C GLY A 100 -11.59 -10.88 -0.05
N ALA A 101 -10.81 -9.90 0.37
CA ALA A 101 -10.89 -8.55 -0.20
C ALA A 101 -10.49 -8.56 -1.68
N ASP A 102 -11.24 -7.84 -2.52
CA ASP A 102 -10.88 -7.64 -3.92
C ASP A 102 -9.56 -6.86 -4.01
N CYS A 103 -8.61 -7.40 -4.77
CA CYS A 103 -7.32 -6.80 -5.01
C CYS A 103 -6.81 -7.26 -6.37
N ASP A 104 -6.39 -6.31 -7.21
CA ASP A 104 -5.80 -6.62 -8.52
C ASP A 104 -4.28 -6.81 -8.42
N LEU A 105 -3.60 -5.88 -7.71
CA LEU A 105 -2.15 -5.84 -7.57
C LEU A 105 -1.76 -5.68 -6.11
N PHE A 106 -0.89 -6.54 -5.61
CA PHE A 106 -0.31 -6.44 -4.27
C PHE A 106 1.17 -6.08 -4.34
N ILE A 107 1.59 -5.05 -3.60
CA ILE A 107 2.99 -4.59 -3.48
C ILE A 107 3.37 -4.56 -2.00
N SER A 108 4.25 -5.46 -1.61
CA SER A 108 4.69 -5.65 -0.22
C SER A 108 6.03 -4.97 0.06
N ALA A 109 6.21 -4.42 1.25
CA ALA A 109 7.50 -3.89 1.72
C ALA A 109 8.46 -4.98 2.26
N GLY A 110 8.14 -6.24 2.03
CA GLY A 110 8.96 -7.37 2.44
C GLY A 110 8.56 -8.67 1.75
N GLN A 111 9.56 -9.52 1.51
CA GLN A 111 9.38 -10.81 0.84
C GLN A 111 8.47 -11.77 1.62
N LYS A 112 8.47 -11.68 2.97
CA LYS A 112 7.75 -12.64 3.83
C LYS A 112 6.26 -12.65 3.54
N GLN A 113 5.61 -11.49 3.48
CA GLN A 113 4.16 -11.40 3.28
C GLN A 113 3.75 -11.87 1.88
N MET A 114 4.53 -11.53 0.86
CA MET A 114 4.32 -12.04 -0.50
C MET A 114 4.49 -13.55 -0.55
N ASN A 115 5.57 -14.10 0.03
CA ASN A 115 5.83 -15.53 0.08
C ASN A 115 4.73 -16.31 0.81
N GLN A 116 4.11 -15.73 1.84
CA GLN A 116 3.00 -16.36 2.55
C GLN A 116 1.72 -16.51 1.72
N LEU A 117 1.56 -15.73 0.65
CA LEU A 117 0.43 -15.80 -0.28
C LEU A 117 0.73 -16.56 -1.57
N ASP A 118 1.99 -16.96 -1.79
CA ASP A 118 2.50 -17.56 -3.02
C ASP A 118 2.72 -19.06 -2.84
N SER A 119 2.00 -19.88 -3.59
CA SER A 119 2.09 -21.34 -3.53
C SER A 119 3.44 -21.90 -4.01
N THR A 120 4.26 -21.11 -4.70
CA THR A 120 5.62 -21.49 -5.12
C THR A 120 6.66 -21.27 -4.02
N ALA A 121 6.31 -20.55 -2.96
CA ALA A 121 7.20 -20.35 -1.82
C ALA A 121 7.38 -21.65 -1.01
N SER A 122 8.48 -21.71 -0.25
CA SER A 122 8.77 -22.87 0.60
C SER A 122 7.71 -23.07 1.70
N ALA A 123 7.42 -24.31 2.05
CA ALA A 123 6.39 -24.66 3.04
C ALA A 123 6.68 -24.19 4.47
N ASP A 124 7.92 -23.84 4.78
CA ASP A 124 8.32 -23.23 6.05
C ASP A 124 7.97 -21.74 6.14
N VAL A 125 7.70 -21.08 5.01
CA VAL A 125 7.25 -19.69 4.95
C VAL A 125 5.76 -19.61 4.66
N ASN A 126 5.27 -20.31 3.64
CA ASN A 126 3.84 -20.46 3.33
C ASN A 126 3.27 -21.68 4.07
N THR A 127 3.21 -21.59 5.39
CA THR A 127 2.78 -22.69 6.27
C THR A 127 1.32 -23.09 6.12
N GLU A 128 0.49 -22.19 5.61
CA GLU A 128 -0.93 -22.40 5.37
C GLU A 128 -1.24 -22.92 3.96
N GLY A 129 -0.23 -23.01 3.08
CA GLY A 129 -0.39 -23.47 1.71
C GLY A 129 -1.27 -22.56 0.86
N LEU A 130 -1.20 -21.25 1.10
CA LEU A 130 -2.02 -20.26 0.40
C LEU A 130 -1.59 -20.10 -1.06
N ASP A 131 -2.55 -19.80 -1.95
CA ASP A 131 -2.35 -19.70 -3.39
C ASP A 131 -3.12 -18.51 -3.98
N PHE A 132 -2.79 -17.30 -3.51
CA PHE A 132 -3.44 -16.07 -3.93
C PHE A 132 -2.70 -15.33 -5.04
N VAL A 133 -1.39 -15.53 -5.16
CA VAL A 133 -0.52 -14.80 -6.08
C VAL A 133 -0.44 -15.50 -7.45
N ASP A 134 -0.59 -14.76 -8.54
CA ASP A 134 -0.16 -15.16 -9.87
C ASP A 134 1.38 -15.10 -9.91
N SER A 135 2.02 -16.24 -9.60
CA SER A 135 3.48 -16.33 -9.43
C SER A 135 4.25 -15.96 -10.72
N ASP A 136 3.62 -16.13 -11.90
CA ASP A 136 4.22 -15.74 -13.18
C ASP A 136 4.30 -14.21 -13.35
N SER A 137 3.48 -13.47 -12.64
CA SER A 137 3.49 -12.00 -12.64
C SER A 137 4.45 -11.39 -11.61
N ARG A 138 4.96 -12.21 -10.69
CA ARG A 138 5.73 -11.71 -9.55
C ARG A 138 7.09 -11.15 -9.97
N VAL A 139 7.38 -9.95 -9.49
CA VAL A 139 8.68 -9.28 -9.68
C VAL A 139 9.20 -8.72 -8.36
N ASP A 140 10.51 -8.66 -8.20
CA ASP A 140 11.17 -7.85 -7.18
C ASP A 140 11.29 -6.43 -7.76
N LEU A 141 10.39 -5.53 -7.34
CA LEU A 141 10.17 -4.25 -7.99
C LEU A 141 11.17 -3.19 -7.54
N LEU A 142 11.37 -3.05 -6.23
CA LEU A 142 12.15 -1.98 -5.62
C LEU A 142 13.03 -2.49 -4.48
N GLU A 143 14.16 -1.82 -4.26
CA GLU A 143 14.95 -1.91 -3.04
C GLU A 143 14.79 -0.61 -2.23
N ASN A 144 14.74 -0.73 -0.90
CA ASN A 144 14.68 0.37 0.05
C ASN A 144 15.76 0.21 1.12
N LYS A 145 15.89 1.18 2.02
CA LYS A 145 16.84 1.19 3.12
C LYS A 145 16.10 1.41 4.44
N VAL A 146 16.57 0.73 5.47
CA VAL A 146 16.11 0.95 6.84
C VAL A 146 17.01 1.98 7.50
N VAL A 147 16.41 2.99 8.11
CA VAL A 147 17.13 4.10 8.72
C VAL A 147 16.65 4.36 10.15
N LEU A 148 17.55 4.89 10.95
CA LEU A 148 17.29 5.40 12.28
C LEU A 148 16.99 6.90 12.19
N CYS A 149 15.85 7.30 12.75
CA CYS A 149 15.47 8.71 12.85
C CYS A 149 15.23 9.10 14.31
N VAL A 150 15.54 10.34 14.61
CA VAL A 150 15.24 11.01 15.88
C VAL A 150 14.39 12.26 15.62
N PRO A 151 13.64 12.76 16.59
CA PRO A 151 12.94 14.04 16.48
C PRO A 151 13.91 15.18 16.16
N GLU A 152 13.45 16.22 15.45
CA GLU A 152 14.27 17.38 15.06
C GLU A 152 14.99 18.04 16.27
N ASN A 153 14.36 18.03 17.45
CA ASN A 153 14.94 18.57 18.67
C ASN A 153 15.34 17.48 19.67
N GLY A 154 15.65 16.28 19.19
CA GLY A 154 16.11 15.17 20.04
C GLY A 154 17.44 15.50 20.70
N ASP A 155 17.50 15.36 22.04
CA ASP A 155 18.64 15.73 22.86
C ASP A 155 19.33 14.54 23.56
N LYS A 156 18.92 13.32 23.24
CA LYS A 156 19.43 12.08 23.89
C LYS A 156 20.81 11.63 23.39
N GLY A 157 21.35 12.28 22.35
CA GLY A 157 22.66 11.89 21.80
C GLY A 157 22.62 10.59 20.98
N ILE A 158 21.45 10.23 20.44
CA ILE A 158 21.28 9.08 19.55
C ILE A 158 21.70 9.51 18.14
N ASP A 159 22.86 9.04 17.68
CA ASP A 159 23.47 9.40 16.39
C ASP A 159 23.79 8.18 15.51
N SER A 160 23.58 6.98 16.03
CA SER A 160 23.87 5.71 15.35
C SER A 160 23.05 4.56 15.95
N PHE A 161 22.98 3.44 15.24
CA PHE A 161 22.41 2.21 15.79
C PHE A 161 23.21 1.69 17.01
N ASP A 162 24.52 1.97 17.07
CA ASP A 162 25.34 1.61 18.23
C ASP A 162 24.89 2.40 19.46
N SER A 163 24.75 3.72 19.36
CA SER A 163 24.26 4.57 20.46
C SER A 163 22.82 4.25 20.83
N LEU A 164 21.93 3.96 19.85
CA LEU A 164 20.59 3.48 20.11
C LEU A 164 20.62 2.22 20.98
N ALA A 165 21.46 1.24 20.63
CA ALA A 165 21.57 -0.02 21.36
C ALA A 165 22.04 0.17 22.82
N GLU A 166 22.91 1.15 23.09
CA GLU A 166 23.33 1.52 24.43
C GLU A 166 22.18 2.11 25.26
N HIS A 167 21.41 3.04 24.67
CA HIS A 167 20.25 3.66 25.29
C HIS A 167 19.12 2.63 25.57
N LEU A 168 18.87 1.72 24.62
CA LEU A 168 17.91 0.64 24.81
C LEU A 168 18.30 -0.27 26.00
N LYS A 169 19.60 -0.61 26.14
CA LYS A 169 20.11 -1.38 27.29
C LYS A 169 20.00 -0.60 28.59
N ALA A 170 20.21 0.69 28.58
CA ALA A 170 20.06 1.57 29.74
C ALA A 170 18.60 1.77 30.14
N GLY A 171 17.66 1.65 29.18
CA GLY A 171 16.22 1.85 29.41
C GLY A 171 15.86 3.32 29.66
N ASP A 172 16.61 4.27 29.12
CA ASP A 172 16.48 5.72 29.38
C ASP A 172 15.86 6.50 28.20
N ILE A 173 15.33 5.78 27.21
CA ILE A 173 14.64 6.34 26.04
C ILE A 173 13.31 5.64 25.81
N LEU A 174 12.46 6.28 25.00
CA LEU A 174 11.29 5.68 24.39
C LEU A 174 11.53 5.51 22.90
N PHE A 175 11.48 4.27 22.42
CA PHE A 175 11.76 3.86 21.06
C PHE A 175 10.50 3.36 20.35
N CYS A 176 10.25 3.81 19.11
CA CYS A 176 9.15 3.32 18.30
C CYS A 176 9.63 2.43 17.16
N MET A 177 8.95 1.31 16.96
CA MET A 177 9.16 0.41 15.82
C MET A 177 7.83 -0.12 15.30
N GLY A 178 7.81 -0.65 14.07
CA GLY A 178 6.64 -1.40 13.59
C GLY A 178 6.42 -2.67 14.42
N ASN A 179 5.17 -3.10 14.58
CA ASN A 179 4.88 -4.38 15.22
C ASN A 179 5.32 -5.58 14.32
N SER A 180 5.15 -6.82 14.79
CA SER A 180 5.60 -8.03 14.09
C SER A 180 4.97 -8.27 12.71
N ASP A 181 3.83 -7.64 12.40
CA ASP A 181 3.14 -7.77 11.11
C ASP A 181 3.58 -6.70 10.10
N VAL A 182 4.28 -5.68 10.58
CA VAL A 182 4.82 -4.58 9.78
C VAL A 182 6.22 -4.96 9.26
N PRO A 183 6.48 -4.93 7.93
CA PRO A 183 7.80 -5.30 7.41
C PRO A 183 8.96 -4.53 8.03
N VAL A 184 8.87 -3.20 8.22
CA VAL A 184 9.93 -2.43 8.89
C VAL A 184 10.14 -2.87 10.34
N GLY A 185 9.10 -3.32 11.02
CA GLY A 185 9.20 -3.94 12.36
C GLY A 185 10.01 -5.23 12.32
N GLN A 186 9.80 -6.08 11.31
CA GLN A 186 10.57 -7.31 11.13
C GLN A 186 12.05 -7.05 10.82
N TYR A 187 12.37 -5.98 10.07
CA TYR A 187 13.75 -5.54 9.89
C TYR A 187 14.33 -5.01 11.20
N THR A 188 13.55 -4.25 11.97
CA THR A 188 13.96 -3.75 13.30
C THR A 188 14.22 -4.89 14.28
N GLN A 189 13.40 -5.95 14.26
CA GLN A 189 13.65 -7.16 15.07
C GLN A 189 15.00 -7.80 14.75
N LYS A 190 15.40 -7.84 13.48
CA LYS A 190 16.73 -8.33 13.09
C LYS A 190 17.84 -7.43 13.60
N ILE A 191 17.64 -6.09 13.58
CA ILE A 191 18.59 -5.13 14.14
C ILE A 191 18.72 -5.34 15.65
N LEU A 192 17.62 -5.49 16.39
CA LEU A 192 17.67 -5.80 17.82
C LEU A 192 18.41 -7.11 18.10
N ALA A 193 18.17 -8.15 17.29
CA ALA A 193 18.86 -9.43 17.40
C ALA A 193 20.39 -9.29 17.10
N TYR A 194 20.77 -8.48 16.11
CA TYR A 194 22.17 -8.18 15.81
C TYR A 194 22.91 -7.59 17.02
N TYR A 195 22.24 -6.68 17.77
CA TYR A 195 22.75 -6.10 19.01
C TYR A 195 22.51 -6.97 20.26
N GLN A 196 21.98 -8.18 20.10
CA GLN A 196 21.65 -9.11 21.18
C GLN A 196 20.67 -8.51 22.20
N LEU A 197 19.71 -7.70 21.72
CA LEU A 197 18.65 -7.10 22.52
C LEU A 197 17.40 -7.97 22.49
N ASP A 198 16.76 -8.15 23.65
CA ASP A 198 15.50 -8.89 23.79
C ASP A 198 14.34 -7.91 23.67
N GLU A 199 13.63 -7.94 22.53
CA GLU A 199 12.46 -7.10 22.26
C GLU A 199 11.38 -7.25 23.34
N ALA A 200 11.10 -8.47 23.80
CA ALA A 200 10.06 -8.71 24.80
C ALA A 200 10.44 -8.11 26.16
N ALA A 201 11.71 -8.17 26.53
CA ALA A 201 12.20 -7.56 27.76
C ALA A 201 12.14 -6.00 27.67
N LEU A 202 12.52 -5.43 26.55
CA LEU A 202 12.45 -3.98 26.32
C LEU A 202 10.98 -3.49 26.30
N ALA A 203 10.07 -4.23 25.68
CA ALA A 203 8.65 -3.92 25.69
C ALA A 203 8.05 -3.99 27.11
N ALA A 204 8.40 -5.04 27.87
CA ALA A 204 7.96 -5.20 29.26
C ALA A 204 8.50 -4.08 30.17
N ALA A 205 9.67 -3.53 29.86
CA ALA A 205 10.26 -2.39 30.56
C ALA A 205 9.63 -1.04 30.13
N GLY A 206 8.74 -1.02 29.13
CA GLY A 206 8.11 0.19 28.62
C GLY A 206 9.03 1.05 27.75
N VAL A 207 10.13 0.47 27.23
CA VAL A 207 11.12 1.16 26.38
C VAL A 207 10.66 1.22 24.92
N ILE A 208 9.83 0.24 24.49
CA ILE A 208 9.35 0.14 23.10
C ILE A 208 7.85 0.49 23.02
N THR A 209 7.51 1.29 22.00
CA THR A 209 6.15 1.46 21.49
C THR A 209 6.07 0.88 20.07
N TYR A 210 4.85 0.56 19.63
CA TYR A 210 4.64 -0.08 18.33
C TYR A 210 3.68 0.72 17.46
N GLY A 211 4.06 0.88 16.18
CA GLY A 211 3.16 1.34 15.13
C GLY A 211 2.53 0.15 14.39
N SER A 212 1.30 0.29 13.95
CA SER A 212 0.58 -0.71 13.13
C SER A 212 1.01 -0.67 11.66
N ASN A 213 1.67 0.39 11.24
CA ASN A 213 2.35 0.57 9.95
C ASN A 213 3.51 1.57 10.09
N VAL A 214 4.32 1.74 9.03
CA VAL A 214 5.48 2.62 9.08
C VAL A 214 5.12 4.09 9.25
N LYS A 215 3.98 4.54 8.73
CA LYS A 215 3.55 5.95 8.86
C LYS A 215 3.24 6.33 10.30
N GLU A 216 2.70 5.40 11.09
CA GLU A 216 2.52 5.63 12.54
C GLU A 216 3.86 5.76 13.27
N VAL A 217 4.87 4.94 12.92
CA VAL A 217 6.21 5.08 13.49
C VAL A 217 6.79 6.45 13.13
N THR A 218 6.73 6.83 11.84
CA THR A 218 7.22 8.13 11.36
C THR A 218 6.55 9.29 12.08
N THR A 219 5.22 9.22 12.26
CA THR A 219 4.44 10.25 12.97
C THR A 219 4.91 10.41 14.42
N GLN A 220 5.11 9.31 15.16
CA GLN A 220 5.58 9.38 16.54
C GLN A 220 6.95 10.05 16.66
N VAL A 221 7.87 9.78 15.70
CA VAL A 221 9.17 10.46 15.65
C VAL A 221 9.01 11.94 15.32
N THR A 222 8.23 12.27 14.28
CA THR A 222 8.03 13.67 13.84
C THR A 222 7.39 14.53 14.92
N GLU A 223 6.43 13.97 15.68
CA GLU A 223 5.76 14.66 16.79
C GLU A 223 6.58 14.72 18.07
N GLY A 224 7.74 14.06 18.13
CA GLY A 224 8.57 13.98 19.32
C GLY A 224 7.92 13.20 20.47
N SER A 225 6.99 12.30 20.15
CA SER A 225 6.35 11.42 21.13
C SER A 225 7.27 10.29 21.61
N VAL A 226 8.37 10.06 20.88
CA VAL A 226 9.42 9.10 21.16
C VAL A 226 10.79 9.72 20.91
N ASP A 227 11.84 9.14 21.50
CA ASP A 227 13.22 9.64 21.36
C ASP A 227 13.88 9.14 20.06
N ALA A 228 13.45 8.00 19.53
CA ALA A 228 13.95 7.44 18.28
C ALA A 228 12.93 6.51 17.63
N GLY A 229 13.06 6.30 16.32
CA GLY A 229 12.28 5.32 15.57
C GLY A 229 13.04 4.77 14.37
N VAL A 230 12.70 3.54 13.98
CA VAL A 230 13.23 2.90 12.78
C VAL A 230 12.16 2.89 11.70
N VAL A 231 12.49 3.50 10.56
CA VAL A 231 11.61 3.68 9.41
C VAL A 231 12.37 3.34 8.12
N TYR A 232 11.73 3.49 6.96
CA TYR A 232 12.45 3.45 5.68
C TYR A 232 12.97 4.85 5.31
N CYS A 233 14.03 4.90 4.49
CA CYS A 233 14.58 6.18 4.03
C CYS A 233 13.54 7.00 3.25
N THR A 234 12.65 6.33 2.53
CA THR A 234 11.55 6.95 1.79
C THR A 234 10.51 7.61 2.70
N ASP A 235 10.19 6.99 3.83
CA ASP A 235 9.28 7.56 4.83
C ASP A 235 9.93 8.73 5.57
N ALA A 236 11.21 8.62 5.89
CA ALA A 236 11.98 9.73 6.45
C ALA A 236 11.98 10.93 5.49
N TYR A 237 12.26 10.70 4.20
CA TYR A 237 12.22 11.74 3.16
C TYR A 237 10.84 12.41 3.08
N SER A 238 9.77 11.63 2.98
CA SER A 238 8.40 12.15 2.86
C SER A 238 7.95 12.95 4.09
N ALA A 239 8.47 12.60 5.28
CA ALA A 239 8.18 13.30 6.54
C ALA A 239 9.12 14.48 6.82
N GLY A 240 10.12 14.72 5.97
CA GLY A 240 11.13 15.76 6.21
C GLY A 240 12.09 15.44 7.36
N LEU A 241 12.17 14.16 7.78
CA LEU A 241 13.12 13.72 8.79
C LEU A 241 14.50 13.51 8.15
N THR A 242 15.54 13.85 8.91
CA THR A 242 16.93 13.53 8.52
C THR A 242 17.35 12.26 9.26
N PRO A 243 17.63 11.15 8.55
CA PRO A 243 18.18 9.96 9.18
C PRO A 243 19.52 10.26 9.88
N VAL A 244 19.71 9.69 11.07
CA VAL A 244 20.99 9.78 11.80
C VAL A 244 21.90 8.59 11.49
N ASP A 245 21.33 7.46 11.04
CA ASP A 245 22.09 6.28 10.64
C ASP A 245 21.29 5.40 9.67
N GLU A 246 21.99 4.56 8.89
CA GLU A 246 21.43 3.58 7.95
C GLU A 246 21.83 2.15 8.36
N ALA A 247 20.86 1.25 8.47
CA ALA A 247 21.11 -0.15 8.80
C ALA A 247 21.89 -0.86 7.68
N THR A 248 22.91 -1.60 8.05
CA THR A 248 23.70 -2.40 7.10
C THR A 248 22.97 -3.71 6.71
N LYS A 249 23.43 -4.34 5.61
CA LYS A 249 22.90 -5.66 5.20
C LYS A 249 23.15 -6.74 6.25
N GLU A 250 24.19 -6.62 7.06
CA GLU A 250 24.50 -7.53 8.17
C GLU A 250 23.50 -7.39 9.31
N MET A 251 22.97 -6.18 9.54
CA MET A 251 22.01 -5.92 10.61
C MET A 251 20.62 -6.46 10.26
N CYS A 252 20.10 -6.21 9.06
CA CYS A 252 18.70 -6.53 8.77
C CYS A 252 18.46 -7.27 7.44
N GLY A 253 19.49 -7.44 6.59
CA GLY A 253 19.36 -7.97 5.25
C GLY A 253 18.96 -6.92 4.24
N GLN A 254 18.71 -7.36 3.00
CA GLN A 254 18.27 -6.50 1.90
C GLN A 254 16.75 -6.26 2.01
N VAL A 255 16.32 -5.04 1.71
CA VAL A 255 14.92 -4.62 1.82
C VAL A 255 14.31 -4.59 0.42
N ILE A 256 13.69 -5.69 0.03
CA ILE A 256 13.07 -5.87 -1.29
C ILE A 256 11.56 -5.72 -1.20
N TYR A 257 10.99 -5.00 -2.15
CA TYR A 257 9.56 -4.82 -2.35
C TYR A 257 9.09 -5.67 -3.54
N PRO A 258 8.57 -6.87 -3.29
CA PRO A 258 7.97 -7.68 -4.33
C PRO A 258 6.58 -7.13 -4.68
N ALA A 259 6.23 -7.26 -5.98
CA ALA A 259 4.92 -6.94 -6.52
C ALA A 259 4.38 -8.13 -7.32
N ALA A 260 3.09 -8.37 -7.25
CA ALA A 260 2.43 -9.42 -8.02
C ALA A 260 0.95 -9.14 -8.24
N VAL A 261 0.42 -9.57 -9.37
CA VAL A 261 -1.02 -9.63 -9.65
C VAL A 261 -1.63 -10.78 -8.85
N LEU A 262 -2.85 -10.64 -8.35
CA LEU A 262 -3.53 -11.72 -7.66
C LEU A 262 -4.28 -12.63 -8.64
N LYS A 263 -4.39 -13.93 -8.32
CA LYS A 263 -5.09 -14.92 -9.15
C LYS A 263 -6.59 -14.59 -9.32
N ALA A 264 -7.20 -14.01 -8.28
CA ALA A 264 -8.60 -13.59 -8.29
C ALA A 264 -8.80 -12.14 -8.71
N ALA A 265 -7.78 -11.48 -9.28
CA ALA A 265 -7.82 -10.08 -9.68
C ALA A 265 -9.01 -9.80 -10.64
N PRO A 266 -9.93 -8.89 -10.29
CA PRO A 266 -11.03 -8.50 -11.17
C PRO A 266 -10.56 -7.96 -12.54
N ASN A 267 -9.41 -7.27 -12.56
CA ASN A 267 -8.85 -6.60 -13.74
C ASN A 267 -7.41 -7.05 -14.04
N ALA A 268 -7.16 -8.39 -14.04
CA ALA A 268 -5.81 -8.98 -14.10
C ALA A 268 -4.95 -8.44 -15.27
N GLU A 269 -5.51 -8.26 -16.46
CA GLU A 269 -4.73 -7.78 -17.61
C GLU A 269 -4.26 -6.34 -17.43
N VAL A 270 -5.14 -5.44 -16.94
CA VAL A 270 -4.77 -4.05 -16.65
C VAL A 270 -3.79 -3.98 -15.48
N ALA A 271 -3.92 -4.87 -14.49
CA ALA A 271 -2.97 -4.98 -13.39
C ALA A 271 -1.57 -5.37 -13.89
N LYS A 272 -1.46 -6.29 -14.86
CA LYS A 272 -0.18 -6.67 -15.50
C LYS A 272 0.40 -5.50 -16.30
N GLU A 273 -0.43 -4.76 -17.04
CA GLU A 273 0.00 -3.57 -17.76
C GLU A 273 0.53 -2.49 -16.81
N PHE A 274 -0.17 -2.24 -15.71
CA PHE A 274 0.30 -1.29 -14.70
C PHE A 274 1.56 -1.78 -13.99
N LEU A 275 1.67 -3.07 -13.66
CA LEU A 275 2.89 -3.64 -13.08
C LEU A 275 4.10 -3.51 -14.04
N ALA A 276 3.88 -3.67 -15.34
CA ALA A 276 4.92 -3.42 -16.34
C ALA A 276 5.28 -1.93 -16.41
N TYR A 277 4.30 -1.03 -16.30
CA TYR A 277 4.53 0.40 -16.26
C TYR A 277 5.37 0.83 -15.05
N LEU A 278 5.13 0.24 -13.87
CA LEU A 278 5.91 0.50 -12.66
C LEU A 278 7.42 0.21 -12.83
N GLN A 279 7.80 -0.62 -13.79
CA GLN A 279 9.18 -0.97 -14.11
C GLN A 279 9.81 -0.07 -15.18
N THR A 280 9.07 0.92 -15.73
CA THR A 280 9.59 1.87 -16.72
C THR A 280 10.46 2.95 -16.07
N ASP A 281 11.40 3.53 -16.84
CA ASP A 281 12.23 4.66 -16.39
C ASP A 281 11.39 5.81 -15.84
N LYS A 282 10.19 6.01 -16.39
CA LYS A 282 9.27 7.08 -15.97
C LYS A 282 8.75 6.86 -14.54
N ALA A 283 8.29 5.66 -14.22
CA ALA A 283 7.85 5.31 -12.88
C ALA A 283 9.04 5.24 -11.91
N MET A 284 10.17 4.67 -12.36
CA MET A 284 11.39 4.58 -11.57
C MET A 284 11.92 5.95 -11.16
N THR A 285 11.85 6.96 -12.04
CA THR A 285 12.21 8.35 -11.69
C THR A 285 11.42 8.87 -10.49
N VAL A 286 10.14 8.53 -10.37
CA VAL A 286 9.31 8.93 -9.22
C VAL A 286 9.73 8.19 -7.96
N PHE A 287 10.00 6.90 -8.06
CA PHE A 287 10.47 6.09 -6.93
C PHE A 287 11.84 6.53 -6.43
N GLU A 288 12.80 6.74 -7.34
CA GLU A 288 14.15 7.18 -7.01
C GLU A 288 14.17 8.59 -6.41
N GLY A 289 13.21 9.45 -6.81
CA GLY A 289 13.04 10.80 -6.29
C GLY A 289 12.83 10.87 -4.76
N VAL A 290 12.37 9.78 -4.14
CA VAL A 290 12.17 9.68 -2.68
C VAL A 290 13.14 8.72 -1.99
N GLY A 291 14.02 8.04 -2.74
CA GLY A 291 15.08 7.20 -2.19
C GLY A 291 14.94 5.70 -2.38
N PHE A 292 13.93 5.22 -3.14
CA PHE A 292 13.95 3.84 -3.64
C PHE A 292 15.04 3.65 -4.69
N SER A 293 15.41 2.40 -4.95
CA SER A 293 16.23 2.02 -6.10
C SER A 293 15.61 0.81 -6.81
N ALA A 294 15.94 0.64 -8.08
CA ALA A 294 15.66 -0.59 -8.82
C ALA A 294 16.44 -1.77 -8.21
N VAL A 295 15.91 -2.99 -8.34
CA VAL A 295 16.57 -4.23 -7.91
C VAL A 295 17.46 -4.77 -9.01
#